data_0b3c27505581ed77c994a7b568f2fda4
#
_entry.id   0b3c27505581ed77c994a7b568f2fda4
#
_cell.length_a   1.000
_cell.length_b   1.000
_cell.length_c   1.000
_cell.angle_alpha   90.00
_cell.angle_beta   90.00
_cell.angle_gamma   90.00
#
_symmetry.space_group_name_H-M   'P 1'
#
loop_
_entity.id
_entity.type
_entity.pdbx_description
1 polymer ?
#
loop_
_entity_poly.entity_id
_entity_poly.type
_entity_poly.pdbx_seq_one_letter_code
_entity_poly.pdbx_strand_id
1 'polypeptide(L)'
;MGGGLMQLVSYGAQDIYISGNPQITFWKVLYKRHTNFAVESIEVTFNGQADFNKRVTAVINRNADLMYKTYLQVTLPQVELTDQAGFRWLNYIGHRLINQVEVEIGGQRIDRQYGDWMQIWTQLSVTQSVMPAFESIVGNTHDLVLMKRGTGIALDSTCSANETTISCVPRKGTPAKTLYVPLQFWFCRNPGVAIPLIALQYHEVRVNVTFETWQNCQYAESAVGTPEAKTQSSLAAASLYVDYVYLDTEERRRFAQQSHEYLIEQLQYTGAESITSSSNKVQLNFNHPVKELFWVVQRDSFVDCSTNSWTASVGGPQPFNYSDDFSTDGIITALLSQAGGGTAATAPTTENAGTLGQG
;
A
#
# COMPACT_ATOMS: atom_id res chain seq x y z
N MET A 1 -39.65 -40.26 -7.79
CA MET A 1 -38.20 -40.14 -8.07
C MET A 1 -37.61 -39.15 -7.10
N GLY A 2 -36.47 -39.44 -6.52
CA GLY A 2 -35.78 -38.49 -5.64
C GLY A 2 -35.29 -37.27 -6.43
N GLY A 3 -35.29 -36.08 -5.82
CA GLY A 3 -34.94 -34.83 -6.48
C GLY A 3 -33.55 -34.80 -7.14
N GLY A 4 -32.60 -35.60 -6.62
CA GLY A 4 -31.25 -35.69 -7.21
C GLY A 4 -31.23 -36.42 -8.57
N LEU A 5 -32.12 -37.39 -8.77
CA LEU A 5 -32.24 -38.09 -10.06
C LEU A 5 -32.85 -37.17 -11.13
N MET A 6 -33.77 -36.28 -10.72
CA MET A 6 -34.35 -35.28 -11.63
C MET A 6 -33.28 -34.23 -12.08
N GLN A 7 -32.36 -33.86 -11.21
CA GLN A 7 -31.25 -32.95 -11.54
C GLN A 7 -30.30 -33.54 -12.59
N LEU A 8 -30.05 -34.85 -12.59
CA LEU A 8 -29.22 -35.51 -13.57
C LEU A 8 -29.87 -35.56 -14.96
N VAL A 9 -31.18 -35.57 -15.04
CA VAL A 9 -31.95 -35.68 -16.31
C VAL A 9 -32.31 -34.31 -16.85
N SER A 10 -32.41 -33.32 -15.98
CA SER A 10 -32.78 -31.93 -16.37
C SER A 10 -31.56 -31.19 -16.89
N TYR A 11 -31.41 -31.10 -18.21
CA TYR A 11 -30.42 -30.25 -18.86
C TYR A 11 -31.04 -29.56 -20.08
N GLY A 12 -30.59 -28.29 -20.31
CA GLY A 12 -31.03 -27.50 -21.45
C GLY A 12 -30.09 -27.61 -22.65
N ALA A 13 -30.54 -27.18 -23.82
CA ALA A 13 -29.72 -27.22 -25.05
C ALA A 13 -28.43 -26.36 -24.94
N GLN A 14 -28.39 -25.34 -24.09
CA GLN A 14 -27.23 -24.49 -23.86
C GLN A 14 -26.25 -25.06 -22.85
N ASP A 15 -26.64 -26.02 -22.04
CA ASP A 15 -25.78 -26.61 -21.01
C ASP A 15 -24.58 -27.36 -21.61
N ILE A 16 -24.68 -27.78 -22.86
CA ILE A 16 -23.61 -28.46 -23.61
C ILE A 16 -22.37 -27.55 -23.76
N TYR A 17 -22.55 -26.23 -23.81
CA TYR A 17 -21.44 -25.29 -23.95
C TYR A 17 -20.61 -25.20 -22.63
N ILE A 18 -21.22 -25.50 -21.51
CA ILE A 18 -20.58 -25.45 -20.20
C ILE A 18 -20.14 -26.84 -19.74
N SER A 19 -21.00 -27.85 -19.90
CA SER A 19 -20.79 -29.22 -19.43
C SER A 19 -20.34 -30.20 -20.50
N GLY A 20 -20.27 -29.77 -21.77
CA GLY A 20 -19.74 -30.59 -22.86
C GLY A 20 -18.24 -30.82 -22.70
N ASN A 21 -17.79 -32.06 -22.91
CA ASN A 21 -16.39 -32.47 -22.78
C ASN A 21 -15.78 -32.17 -21.38
N PRO A 22 -16.36 -32.69 -20.29
CA PRO A 22 -15.93 -32.40 -18.95
C PRO A 22 -14.52 -32.94 -18.67
N GLN A 23 -13.66 -32.13 -18.05
CA GLN A 23 -12.31 -32.52 -17.61
C GLN A 23 -12.26 -32.97 -16.15
N ILE A 24 -13.26 -32.61 -15.37
CA ILE A 24 -13.37 -32.92 -13.94
C ILE A 24 -14.64 -33.74 -13.72
N THR A 25 -14.51 -34.90 -13.08
CA THR A 25 -15.62 -35.74 -12.62
C THR A 25 -15.70 -35.74 -11.11
N PHE A 26 -16.80 -36.22 -10.52
CA PHE A 26 -16.99 -36.22 -9.06
C PHE A 26 -15.85 -36.87 -8.28
N TRP A 27 -15.25 -37.92 -8.79
CA TRP A 27 -14.19 -38.68 -8.09
C TRP A 27 -12.85 -38.71 -8.81
N LYS A 28 -12.76 -38.15 -10.02
CA LYS A 28 -11.51 -38.12 -10.80
C LYS A 28 -11.25 -36.73 -11.32
N VAL A 29 -10.20 -36.12 -10.80
CA VAL A 29 -9.69 -34.82 -11.28
C VAL A 29 -8.53 -35.08 -12.21
N LEU A 30 -8.61 -34.56 -13.43
CA LEU A 30 -7.49 -34.56 -14.37
C LEU A 30 -6.66 -33.29 -14.13
N TYR A 31 -5.47 -33.49 -13.59
CA TYR A 31 -4.50 -32.40 -13.47
C TYR A 31 -3.85 -32.13 -14.82
N LYS A 32 -3.87 -30.87 -15.26
CA LYS A 32 -3.11 -30.47 -16.45
C LYS A 32 -1.63 -30.33 -16.07
N ARG A 33 -0.76 -30.94 -16.85
CA ARG A 33 0.69 -30.77 -16.73
C ARG A 33 1.06 -29.38 -17.22
N HIS A 34 1.78 -28.61 -16.43
CA HIS A 34 2.38 -27.34 -16.85
C HIS A 34 3.84 -27.53 -17.25
N THR A 35 4.38 -26.59 -18.00
CA THR A 35 5.81 -26.52 -18.33
C THR A 35 6.63 -26.18 -17.09
N ASN A 36 7.91 -26.51 -17.08
CA ASN A 36 8.80 -26.19 -15.97
C ASN A 36 9.04 -24.67 -15.91
N PHE A 37 8.96 -24.10 -14.73
CA PHE A 37 9.31 -22.71 -14.46
C PHE A 37 9.91 -22.57 -13.06
N ALA A 38 10.67 -21.49 -12.84
CA ALA A 38 11.18 -21.11 -11.52
C ALA A 38 10.93 -19.61 -11.30
N VAL A 39 10.77 -19.23 -10.04
CA VAL A 39 10.61 -17.82 -9.64
C VAL A 39 11.67 -17.46 -8.63
N GLU A 40 12.34 -16.33 -8.83
CA GLU A 40 13.35 -15.79 -7.93
C GLU A 40 13.13 -14.29 -7.76
N SER A 41 13.21 -13.82 -6.51
CA SER A 41 13.14 -12.39 -6.19
C SER A 41 14.54 -11.81 -6.13
N ILE A 42 14.83 -10.85 -7.00
CA ILE A 42 16.17 -10.24 -7.12
C ILE A 42 16.07 -8.74 -6.79
N GLU A 43 17.03 -8.28 -6.01
CA GLU A 43 17.18 -6.88 -5.68
C GLU A 43 17.71 -6.07 -6.86
N VAL A 44 17.08 -4.94 -7.13
CA VAL A 44 17.49 -3.94 -8.11
C VAL A 44 17.72 -2.62 -7.39
N THR A 45 18.94 -2.12 -7.44
CA THR A 45 19.33 -0.85 -6.81
C THR A 45 18.88 0.33 -7.64
N PHE A 46 18.56 1.43 -6.97
CA PHE A 46 18.24 2.70 -7.62
C PHE A 46 19.49 3.42 -8.13
N ASN A 47 19.35 4.07 -9.28
CA ASN A 47 20.32 5.04 -9.76
C ASN A 47 20.10 6.36 -9.00
N GLY A 48 21.08 6.73 -8.20
CA GLY A 48 21.01 7.88 -7.30
C GLY A 48 20.65 7.51 -5.87
N GLN A 49 20.81 8.46 -4.98
CA GLN A 49 20.48 8.28 -3.57
C GLN A 49 18.99 8.49 -3.35
N ALA A 50 18.32 7.44 -2.93
CA ALA A 50 16.90 7.51 -2.53
C ALA A 50 16.76 8.28 -1.22
N ASP A 51 15.88 9.27 -1.19
CA ASP A 51 15.57 10.06 -0.01
C ASP A 51 14.22 10.74 -0.17
N PHE A 52 13.70 11.32 0.90
CA PHE A 52 12.49 12.13 0.87
C PHE A 52 12.59 13.25 -0.17
N ASN A 53 11.48 13.52 -0.86
CA ASN A 53 11.37 14.54 -1.92
C ASN A 53 12.35 14.33 -3.09
N LYS A 54 12.79 13.12 -3.34
CA LYS A 54 13.66 12.78 -4.48
C LYS A 54 12.99 11.80 -5.43
N ARG A 55 13.34 11.94 -6.70
CA ARG A 55 13.01 10.97 -7.73
C ARG A 55 14.23 10.10 -8.01
N VAL A 56 14.02 8.78 -8.01
CA VAL A 56 15.03 7.77 -8.32
C VAL A 56 14.52 6.81 -9.38
N THR A 57 15.43 6.21 -10.11
CA THR A 57 15.13 5.30 -11.21
C THR A 57 15.81 3.96 -10.97
N ALA A 58 15.07 2.87 -11.08
CA ALA A 58 15.60 1.51 -11.15
C ALA A 58 15.53 1.01 -12.59
N VAL A 59 16.65 0.58 -13.13
CA VAL A 59 16.71 -0.09 -14.44
C VAL A 59 16.58 -1.58 -14.22
N ILE A 60 15.56 -2.19 -14.82
CA ILE A 60 15.30 -3.61 -14.67
C ILE A 60 16.26 -4.40 -15.55
N ASN A 61 17.13 -5.18 -14.91
CA ASN A 61 18.06 -6.05 -15.60
C ASN A 61 17.32 -7.27 -16.19
N ARG A 62 17.82 -7.77 -17.31
CA ARG A 62 17.28 -8.97 -17.97
C ARG A 62 17.89 -10.23 -17.36
N ASN A 63 17.65 -10.45 -16.08
CA ASN A 63 18.17 -11.62 -15.38
C ASN A 63 17.41 -12.91 -15.72
N ALA A 64 16.13 -12.77 -16.09
CA ALA A 64 15.25 -13.88 -16.45
C ALA A 64 14.32 -13.52 -17.62
N ASP A 65 13.39 -14.40 -17.93
CA ASP A 65 12.54 -14.32 -19.12
C ASP A 65 11.35 -13.37 -18.93
N LEU A 66 10.73 -13.41 -17.73
CA LEU A 66 9.58 -12.55 -17.42
C LEU A 66 9.82 -11.78 -16.12
N MET A 67 9.25 -10.57 -16.06
CA MET A 67 9.15 -9.75 -14.84
C MET A 67 7.71 -9.82 -14.33
N TYR A 68 7.54 -10.15 -13.06
CA TYR A 68 6.24 -10.30 -12.43
C TYR A 68 6.05 -9.29 -11.29
N LYS A 69 5.95 -9.75 -10.06
CA LYS A 69 5.69 -8.86 -8.92
C LYS A 69 6.89 -7.96 -8.63
N THR A 70 6.60 -6.75 -8.19
CA THR A 70 7.60 -5.78 -7.78
C THR A 70 7.25 -5.21 -6.41
N TYR A 71 8.27 -5.08 -5.57
CA TYR A 71 8.15 -4.55 -4.23
C TYR A 71 9.16 -3.44 -4.02
N LEU A 72 8.70 -2.32 -3.49
CA LEU A 72 9.60 -1.28 -3.01
C LEU A 72 10.02 -1.62 -1.58
N GLN A 73 11.29 -1.91 -1.37
CA GLN A 73 11.87 -2.01 -0.04
C GLN A 73 12.36 -0.64 0.39
N VAL A 74 11.96 -0.20 1.58
CA VAL A 74 12.43 1.05 2.17
C VAL A 74 12.72 0.82 3.65
N THR A 75 13.86 1.29 4.11
CA THR A 75 14.19 1.29 5.53
C THR A 75 14.01 2.72 6.08
N LEU A 76 13.01 2.87 6.93
CA LEU A 76 12.76 4.12 7.64
C LEU A 76 13.89 4.39 8.65
N PRO A 77 14.28 5.66 8.82
CA PRO A 77 15.28 6.03 9.81
C PRO A 77 14.76 5.86 11.23
N GLN A 78 15.68 5.61 12.14
CA GLN A 78 15.43 5.73 13.56
C GLN A 78 15.20 7.19 13.93
N VAL A 79 14.18 7.47 14.74
CA VAL A 79 13.89 8.82 15.26
C VAL A 79 13.90 8.77 16.78
N GLU A 80 14.92 9.36 17.37
CA GLU A 80 15.03 9.51 18.82
C GLU A 80 14.48 10.88 19.25
N LEU A 81 13.81 10.90 20.39
CA LEU A 81 13.10 12.06 20.90
C LEU A 81 13.76 12.59 22.18
N THR A 82 13.71 13.90 22.32
CA THR A 82 14.01 14.59 23.60
C THR A 82 12.77 14.59 24.48
N ASP A 83 12.95 14.88 25.76
CA ASP A 83 11.85 14.94 26.73
C ASP A 83 10.68 15.80 26.26
N GLN A 84 9.47 15.34 26.48
CA GLN A 84 8.19 15.93 26.10
C GLN A 84 7.88 16.02 24.58
N ALA A 85 8.86 15.88 23.72
CA ALA A 85 8.62 15.81 22.28
C ALA A 85 7.81 14.57 21.92
N GLY A 86 6.94 14.69 20.92
CA GLY A 86 6.17 13.61 20.35
C GLY A 86 6.49 13.39 18.88
N PHE A 87 6.43 12.14 18.43
CA PHE A 87 6.62 11.78 17.03
C PHE A 87 5.84 10.51 16.68
N ARG A 88 5.30 10.47 15.49
CA ARG A 88 4.77 9.27 14.87
C ARG A 88 4.91 9.32 13.36
N TRP A 89 5.02 8.18 12.73
CA TRP A 89 4.77 8.06 11.31
C TRP A 89 3.26 8.07 11.04
N LEU A 90 2.86 8.57 9.87
CA LEU A 90 1.44 8.52 9.48
C LEU A 90 1.04 7.08 9.15
N ASN A 91 -0.26 6.83 9.20
CA ASN A 91 -0.84 5.51 8.89
C ASN A 91 -0.46 5.09 7.47
N TYR A 92 -0.22 3.77 7.28
CA TYR A 92 0.20 3.19 6.01
C TYR A 92 1.39 3.93 5.39
N ILE A 93 2.41 4.17 6.20
CA ILE A 93 3.57 4.99 5.82
C ILE A 93 4.23 4.51 4.52
N GLY A 94 4.22 3.21 4.21
CA GLY A 94 4.75 2.68 2.95
C GLY A 94 4.03 3.24 1.72
N HIS A 95 2.71 3.36 1.76
CA HIS A 95 1.95 4.00 0.68
C HIS A 95 2.12 5.52 0.69
N ARG A 96 2.12 6.13 1.89
CA ARG A 96 2.27 7.57 2.02
C ARG A 96 3.63 8.09 1.55
N LEU A 97 4.67 7.28 1.70
CA LEU A 97 6.03 7.60 1.26
C LEU A 97 6.15 7.73 -0.26
N ILE A 98 5.26 7.10 -1.02
CA ILE A 98 5.26 7.13 -2.47
C ILE A 98 4.36 8.26 -2.95
N ASN A 99 4.95 9.33 -3.46
CA ASN A 99 4.20 10.38 -4.15
C ASN A 99 3.66 9.85 -5.48
N GLN A 100 4.57 9.30 -6.30
CA GLN A 100 4.19 8.62 -7.55
C GLN A 100 5.22 7.55 -7.92
N VAL A 101 4.76 6.52 -8.60
CA VAL A 101 5.59 5.49 -9.20
C VAL A 101 5.18 5.29 -10.66
N GLU A 102 6.17 5.20 -11.54
CA GLU A 102 5.97 5.11 -12.99
C GLU A 102 6.72 3.92 -13.56
N VAL A 103 6.14 3.28 -14.56
CA VAL A 103 6.81 2.26 -15.38
C VAL A 103 7.02 2.83 -16.78
N GLU A 104 8.26 2.77 -17.23
CA GLU A 104 8.67 3.17 -18.59
C GLU A 104 9.23 1.97 -19.33
N ILE A 105 8.84 1.82 -20.59
CA ILE A 105 9.37 0.79 -21.50
C ILE A 105 9.88 1.50 -22.76
N GLY A 106 11.16 1.34 -23.06
CA GLY A 106 11.77 1.99 -24.22
C GLY A 106 11.74 3.51 -24.17
N GLY A 107 11.74 4.12 -22.97
CA GLY A 107 11.67 5.56 -22.77
C GLY A 107 10.25 6.14 -22.81
N GLN A 108 9.25 5.32 -23.07
CA GLN A 108 7.85 5.73 -23.02
C GLN A 108 7.22 5.32 -21.68
N ARG A 109 6.60 6.26 -20.99
CA ARG A 109 5.83 5.98 -19.78
C ARG A 109 4.55 5.23 -20.16
N ILE A 110 4.39 4.03 -19.59
CA ILE A 110 3.22 3.18 -19.83
C ILE A 110 2.16 3.40 -18.76
N ASP A 111 2.54 3.40 -17.47
CA ASP A 111 1.60 3.60 -16.38
C ASP A 111 2.22 4.46 -15.28
N ARG A 112 1.36 5.17 -14.55
CA ARG A 112 1.71 5.97 -13.37
C ARG A 112 0.71 5.70 -12.28
N GLN A 113 1.21 5.43 -11.08
CA GLN A 113 0.40 5.21 -9.90
C GLN A 113 0.84 6.13 -8.76
N TYR A 114 -0.05 6.31 -7.80
CA TYR A 114 0.12 7.20 -6.65
C TYR A 114 -0.07 6.41 -5.35
N GLY A 115 0.47 6.92 -4.24
CA GLY A 115 0.29 6.30 -2.93
C GLY A 115 -1.17 6.17 -2.52
N ASP A 116 -1.98 7.21 -2.81
CA ASP A 116 -3.42 7.20 -2.54
C ASP A 116 -4.13 6.08 -3.31
N TRP A 117 -3.77 5.87 -4.57
CA TRP A 117 -4.31 4.77 -5.36
C TRP A 117 -3.96 3.40 -4.77
N MET A 118 -2.70 3.21 -4.34
CA MET A 118 -2.29 1.95 -3.73
C MET A 118 -3.08 1.65 -2.45
N GLN A 119 -3.39 2.68 -1.66
CA GLN A 119 -4.22 2.53 -0.47
C GLN A 119 -5.66 2.16 -0.81
N ILE A 120 -6.29 2.87 -1.76
CA ILE A 120 -7.66 2.60 -2.20
C ILE A 120 -7.77 1.17 -2.73
N TRP A 121 -6.85 0.78 -3.62
CA TRP A 121 -6.83 -0.56 -4.19
C TRP A 121 -6.64 -1.65 -3.13
N THR A 122 -5.78 -1.42 -2.15
CA THR A 122 -5.57 -2.35 -1.04
C THR A 122 -6.85 -2.57 -0.24
N GLN A 123 -7.58 -1.51 0.10
CA GLN A 123 -8.82 -1.60 0.85
C GLN A 123 -9.91 -2.38 0.09
N LEU A 124 -9.90 -2.32 -1.24
CA LEU A 124 -10.88 -3.01 -2.08
C LEU A 124 -10.49 -4.45 -2.44
N SER A 125 -9.19 -4.73 -2.58
CA SER A 125 -8.72 -6.01 -3.15
C SER A 125 -8.17 -7.00 -2.13
N VAL A 126 -7.63 -6.52 -1.00
CA VAL A 126 -7.03 -7.40 0.01
C VAL A 126 -8.11 -7.99 0.91
N THR A 127 -8.10 -9.29 1.05
CA THR A 127 -9.06 -9.99 1.92
C THR A 127 -8.74 -9.73 3.40
N GLN A 128 -9.78 -9.68 4.23
CA GLN A 128 -9.64 -9.40 5.67
C GLN A 128 -8.67 -10.35 6.39
N SER A 129 -8.56 -11.59 5.95
CA SER A 129 -7.65 -12.57 6.55
C SER A 129 -6.17 -12.26 6.32
N VAL A 130 -5.83 -11.56 5.23
CA VAL A 130 -4.46 -11.19 4.85
C VAL A 130 -4.12 -9.77 5.31
N MET A 131 -5.13 -8.93 5.58
CA MET A 131 -4.95 -7.52 5.93
C MET A 131 -3.94 -7.28 7.06
N PRO A 132 -3.95 -8.01 8.20
CA PRO A 132 -2.98 -7.76 9.27
C PRO A 132 -1.53 -7.99 8.86
N ALA A 133 -1.29 -9.00 8.02
CA ALA A 133 0.04 -9.28 7.48
C ALA A 133 0.46 -8.19 6.48
N PHE A 134 -0.46 -7.74 5.63
CA PHE A 134 -0.24 -6.64 4.70
C PHE A 134 0.09 -5.33 5.42
N GLU A 135 -0.67 -4.97 6.45
CA GLU A 135 -0.41 -3.79 7.29
C GLU A 135 0.98 -3.81 7.92
N SER A 136 1.41 -4.99 8.35
CA SER A 136 2.75 -5.16 8.92
C SER A 136 3.88 -4.85 7.93
N ILE A 137 3.76 -5.29 6.67
CA ILE A 137 4.79 -5.06 5.64
C ILE A 137 4.77 -3.63 5.09
N VAL A 138 3.60 -2.98 5.06
CA VAL A 138 3.45 -1.59 4.60
C VAL A 138 3.71 -0.56 5.71
N GLY A 139 3.75 -1.01 6.97
CA GLY A 139 4.12 -0.17 8.10
C GLY A 139 2.96 0.46 8.86
N ASN A 140 1.75 -0.09 8.77
CA ASN A 140 0.65 0.30 9.64
C ASN A 140 0.69 -0.49 10.95
N THR A 141 1.76 -0.33 11.71
CA THR A 141 2.00 -1.05 12.97
C THR A 141 2.06 -0.11 14.14
N HIS A 142 1.67 -0.59 15.32
CA HIS A 142 1.68 0.20 16.57
C HIS A 142 3.03 0.86 16.86
N ASP A 143 4.14 0.21 16.50
CA ASP A 143 5.48 0.75 16.73
C ASP A 143 5.76 2.03 15.94
N LEU A 144 5.17 2.18 14.77
CA LEU A 144 5.38 3.32 13.87
C LEU A 144 4.28 4.38 14.02
N VAL A 145 3.03 3.93 14.13
CA VAL A 145 1.85 4.80 13.99
C VAL A 145 1.41 5.41 15.31
N LEU A 146 1.65 4.73 16.45
CA LEU A 146 1.34 5.33 17.74
C LEU A 146 2.31 6.44 18.09
N MET A 147 1.78 7.53 18.68
CA MET A 147 2.56 8.64 19.16
C MET A 147 3.60 8.16 20.20
N LYS A 148 4.87 8.31 19.89
CA LYS A 148 5.96 8.07 20.83
C LYS A 148 6.36 9.38 21.50
N ARG A 149 6.72 9.32 22.78
CA ARG A 149 7.17 10.46 23.57
C ARG A 149 8.63 10.32 23.93
N GLY A 150 9.29 11.44 24.20
CA GLY A 150 10.69 11.47 24.64
C GLY A 150 10.93 10.92 26.05
N THR A 151 9.86 10.58 26.79
CA THR A 151 9.92 9.91 28.08
C THR A 151 10.05 8.41 27.89
N GLY A 152 11.14 7.81 28.35
CA GLY A 152 11.36 6.38 28.23
C GLY A 152 12.85 6.02 28.17
N ILE A 153 13.13 4.77 27.86
CA ILE A 153 14.51 4.29 27.66
C ILE A 153 15.00 4.57 26.25
N ALA A 154 16.31 4.77 26.09
CA ALA A 154 16.93 4.94 24.77
C ALA A 154 16.65 3.74 23.87
N LEU A 155 16.57 3.97 22.54
CA LEU A 155 16.24 2.93 21.56
C LEU A 155 17.27 1.79 21.55
N ASP A 156 18.54 2.12 21.81
CA ASP A 156 19.65 1.16 21.80
C ASP A 156 19.86 0.48 23.18
N SER A 157 19.07 0.87 24.20
CA SER A 157 19.19 0.26 25.52
C SER A 157 18.64 -1.15 25.52
N THR A 158 19.42 -2.10 25.98
CA THR A 158 18.95 -3.44 26.34
C THR A 158 18.14 -3.34 27.64
N CYS A 159 16.99 -3.99 27.70
CA CYS A 159 16.28 -4.14 28.95
C CYS A 159 17.20 -4.84 29.95
N SER A 160 17.49 -4.20 31.09
CA SER A 160 18.34 -4.80 32.09
C SER A 160 17.68 -6.04 32.69
N ALA A 161 18.39 -7.17 32.63
CA ALA A 161 17.89 -8.46 33.10
C ALA A 161 17.71 -8.52 34.65
N ASN A 162 18.01 -7.46 35.38
CA ASN A 162 17.96 -7.40 36.83
C ASN A 162 16.69 -6.75 37.41
N GLU A 163 15.74 -6.34 36.56
CA GLU A 163 14.50 -5.82 37.13
C GLU A 163 13.49 -6.95 37.32
N THR A 164 13.19 -7.22 38.57
CA THR A 164 12.19 -8.19 39.06
C THR A 164 10.76 -7.84 38.64
N THR A 165 10.56 -6.74 38.00
CA THR A 165 9.30 -6.30 37.37
C THR A 165 9.52 -6.17 35.87
N ILE A 166 8.92 -7.05 35.10
CA ILE A 166 8.83 -6.95 33.63
C ILE A 166 7.92 -5.76 33.30
N SER A 167 8.41 -4.57 33.53
CA SER A 167 7.81 -3.34 33.06
C SER A 167 8.47 -3.03 31.73
N CYS A 168 7.78 -3.26 30.62
CA CYS A 168 8.20 -2.78 29.33
C CYS A 168 8.11 -1.25 29.34
N VAL A 169 9.17 -0.59 29.76
CA VAL A 169 9.24 0.87 29.72
C VAL A 169 9.16 1.31 28.25
N PRO A 170 8.28 2.26 27.91
CA PRO A 170 8.19 2.78 26.55
C PRO A 170 9.55 3.28 26.07
N ARG A 171 9.88 3.01 24.82
CA ARG A 171 11.09 3.56 24.20
C ARG A 171 10.85 5.00 23.76
N LYS A 172 11.87 5.85 23.92
CA LYS A 172 11.80 7.27 23.53
C LYS A 172 12.05 7.46 22.03
N GLY A 173 11.07 7.12 21.22
CA GLY A 173 11.13 7.29 19.77
C GLY A 173 10.70 6.07 18.99
N THR A 174 10.93 6.11 17.69
CA THR A 174 10.62 5.02 16.74
C THR A 174 11.89 4.37 16.25
N PRO A 175 12.01 3.02 16.29
CA PRO A 175 13.17 2.33 15.75
C PRO A 175 13.19 2.42 14.23
N ALA A 176 14.38 2.19 13.63
CA ALA A 176 14.49 1.94 12.20
C ALA A 176 13.69 0.68 11.83
N LYS A 177 12.94 0.74 10.74
CA LYS A 177 12.12 -0.38 10.27
C LYS A 177 12.14 -0.49 8.76
N THR A 178 12.38 -1.70 8.28
CA THR A 178 12.30 -2.01 6.85
C THR A 178 10.86 -2.34 6.47
N LEU A 179 10.39 -1.72 5.41
CA LEU A 179 9.06 -1.89 4.84
C LEU A 179 9.19 -2.53 3.46
N TYR A 180 8.17 -3.28 3.07
CA TYR A 180 8.02 -3.85 1.74
C TYR A 180 6.67 -3.43 1.17
N VAL A 181 6.68 -2.56 0.19
CA VAL A 181 5.46 -2.01 -0.41
C VAL A 181 5.21 -2.67 -1.76
N PRO A 182 4.19 -3.52 -1.90
CA PRO A 182 3.86 -4.14 -3.18
C PRO A 182 3.34 -3.08 -4.16
N LEU A 183 3.92 -3.02 -5.36
CA LEU A 183 3.44 -2.15 -6.41
C LEU A 183 2.27 -2.80 -7.15
N GLN A 184 1.29 -1.99 -7.59
CA GLN A 184 0.00 -2.45 -8.09
C GLN A 184 -0.16 -2.29 -9.61
N PHE A 185 0.93 -2.43 -10.37
CA PHE A 185 0.88 -2.39 -11.83
C PHE A 185 0.12 -3.58 -12.41
N TRP A 186 -0.34 -3.47 -13.66
CA TRP A 186 -1.09 -4.53 -14.35
C TRP A 186 -0.38 -5.88 -14.34
N PHE A 187 0.94 -5.88 -14.57
CA PHE A 187 1.75 -7.09 -14.61
C PHE A 187 1.97 -7.73 -13.22
N CYS A 188 1.80 -6.97 -12.13
CA CYS A 188 1.93 -7.48 -10.77
C CYS A 188 0.70 -8.27 -10.31
N ARG A 189 -0.46 -8.06 -10.95
CA ARG A 189 -1.74 -8.64 -10.53
C ARG A 189 -1.97 -10.04 -11.07
N ASN A 190 -1.55 -10.29 -12.30
CA ASN A 190 -1.77 -11.56 -12.99
C ASN A 190 -0.48 -12.05 -13.66
N PRO A 191 -0.03 -13.29 -13.40
CA PRO A 191 1.17 -13.82 -14.04
C PRO A 191 1.03 -13.94 -15.57
N GLY A 192 -0.19 -14.06 -16.11
CA GLY A 192 -0.44 -14.12 -17.54
C GLY A 192 -0.11 -12.85 -18.32
N VAL A 193 0.02 -11.71 -17.63
CA VAL A 193 0.39 -10.41 -18.21
C VAL A 193 1.76 -9.92 -17.71
N ALA A 194 2.58 -10.83 -17.19
CA ALA A 194 3.96 -10.53 -16.83
C ALA A 194 4.75 -9.97 -18.01
N ILE A 195 5.63 -9.00 -17.76
CA ILE A 195 6.39 -8.34 -18.83
C ILE A 195 7.43 -9.31 -19.40
N PRO A 196 7.39 -9.64 -20.72
CA PRO A 196 8.34 -10.56 -21.34
C PRO A 196 9.67 -9.84 -21.62
N LEU A 197 10.60 -9.88 -20.70
CA LEU A 197 11.91 -9.24 -20.86
C LEU A 197 12.70 -9.85 -22.01
N ILE A 198 12.48 -11.12 -22.31
CA ILE A 198 13.12 -11.80 -23.42
C ILE A 198 12.71 -11.23 -24.78
N ALA A 199 11.46 -10.74 -24.91
CA ALA A 199 10.98 -10.09 -26.12
C ALA A 199 11.43 -8.62 -26.23
N LEU A 200 11.76 -7.98 -25.10
CA LEU A 200 12.15 -6.57 -25.04
C LEU A 200 13.67 -6.38 -25.22
N GLN A 201 14.29 -7.04 -26.18
CA GLN A 201 15.76 -7.07 -26.32
C GLN A 201 16.40 -5.69 -26.52
N TYR A 202 15.69 -4.77 -27.16
CA TYR A 202 16.17 -3.44 -27.51
C TYR A 202 15.52 -2.32 -26.69
N HIS A 203 14.63 -2.67 -25.77
CA HIS A 203 13.91 -1.72 -24.93
C HIS A 203 14.20 -1.97 -23.46
N GLU A 204 14.63 -0.94 -22.76
CA GLU A 204 14.84 -1.00 -21.33
C GLU A 204 13.50 -0.80 -20.59
N VAL A 205 13.29 -1.58 -19.55
CA VAL A 205 12.22 -1.36 -18.59
C VAL A 205 12.78 -0.59 -17.41
N ARG A 206 12.16 0.51 -17.05
CA ARG A 206 12.55 1.37 -15.92
C ARG A 206 11.38 1.56 -14.99
N VAL A 207 11.66 1.55 -13.70
CA VAL A 207 10.73 1.93 -12.66
C VAL A 207 11.23 3.20 -11.99
N ASN A 208 10.48 4.27 -12.10
CA ASN A 208 10.78 5.56 -11.48
C ASN A 208 9.93 5.71 -10.24
N VAL A 209 10.55 6.01 -9.10
CA VAL A 209 9.88 6.26 -7.83
C VAL A 209 10.17 7.70 -7.42
N THR A 210 9.13 8.47 -7.15
CA THR A 210 9.24 9.79 -6.54
C THR A 210 8.74 9.69 -5.11
N PHE A 211 9.61 9.95 -4.17
CA PHE A 211 9.28 9.93 -2.75
C PHE A 211 8.58 11.21 -2.32
N GLU A 212 7.70 11.07 -1.36
CA GLU A 212 6.99 12.18 -0.75
C GLU A 212 7.91 12.98 0.18
N THR A 213 7.50 14.18 0.54
CA THR A 213 8.23 15.04 1.46
C THR A 213 8.23 14.47 2.88
N TRP A 214 9.27 14.74 3.64
CA TRP A 214 9.36 14.34 5.04
C TRP A 214 8.16 14.80 5.87
N GLN A 215 7.73 16.05 5.68
CA GLN A 215 6.63 16.67 6.41
C GLN A 215 5.30 15.96 6.20
N ASN A 216 5.07 15.44 4.99
CA ASN A 216 3.83 14.75 4.64
C ASN A 216 3.80 13.28 5.08
N CYS A 217 4.89 12.76 5.62
CA CYS A 217 5.02 11.37 6.06
C CYS A 217 4.92 11.19 7.58
N GLN A 218 5.00 12.25 8.35
CA GLN A 218 5.10 12.19 9.79
C GLN A 218 4.28 13.29 10.48
N TYR A 219 4.10 13.13 11.79
CA TYR A 219 3.62 14.17 12.68
C TYR A 219 4.52 14.27 13.90
N ALA A 220 4.90 15.48 14.26
CA ALA A 220 5.73 15.73 15.42
C ALA A 220 5.17 16.91 16.24
N GLU A 221 5.41 16.87 17.54
CA GLU A 221 5.03 17.93 18.48
C GLU A 221 6.15 18.17 19.51
N SER A 222 6.32 19.43 19.90
CA SER A 222 7.30 19.82 20.96
C SER A 222 6.76 19.53 22.35
N ALA A 223 5.45 19.68 22.53
CA ALA A 223 4.69 19.33 23.72
C ALA A 223 3.33 18.80 23.29
N VAL A 224 2.58 18.20 24.23
CA VAL A 224 1.24 17.66 23.95
C VAL A 224 0.36 18.69 23.25
N GLY A 225 -0.07 18.38 22.03
CA GLY A 225 -0.96 19.24 21.25
C GLY A 225 -0.30 20.46 20.59
N THR A 226 1.04 20.60 20.64
CA THR A 226 1.76 21.69 19.97
C THR A 226 2.59 21.15 18.82
N PRO A 227 2.08 21.22 17.57
CA PRO A 227 2.81 20.75 16.40
C PRO A 227 4.18 21.41 16.23
N GLU A 228 5.17 20.65 15.85
CA GLU A 228 6.53 21.12 15.60
C GLU A 228 7.10 20.50 14.31
N ALA A 229 7.88 21.29 13.58
CA ALA A 229 8.64 20.76 12.47
C ALA A 229 9.87 19.99 12.99
N LYS A 230 9.85 18.67 12.89
CA LYS A 230 11.02 17.84 13.22
C LYS A 230 12.08 17.94 12.11
N THR A 231 13.35 17.99 12.51
CA THR A 231 14.47 17.94 11.57
C THR A 231 14.36 16.69 10.70
N GLN A 232 14.47 16.87 9.39
CA GLN A 232 14.42 15.78 8.44
C GLN A 232 15.55 14.78 8.69
N SER A 233 15.19 13.50 8.78
CA SER A 233 16.13 12.38 8.70
C SER A 233 16.07 11.78 7.31
N SER A 234 17.22 11.36 6.77
CA SER A 234 17.26 10.67 5.47
C SER A 234 16.78 9.23 5.61
N LEU A 235 16.28 8.67 4.52
CA LEU A 235 15.99 7.23 4.44
C LEU A 235 17.27 6.42 4.66
N ALA A 236 17.21 5.37 5.46
CA ALA A 236 18.38 4.54 5.75
C ALA A 236 18.80 3.70 4.53
N ALA A 237 17.83 3.15 3.80
CA ALA A 237 18.06 2.41 2.56
C ALA A 237 16.76 2.36 1.75
N ALA A 238 16.88 2.25 0.42
CA ALA A 238 15.77 1.90 -0.46
C ALA A 238 16.28 1.13 -1.68
N SER A 239 15.54 0.10 -2.07
CA SER A 239 15.79 -0.72 -3.25
C SER A 239 14.47 -1.26 -3.81
N LEU A 240 14.51 -1.83 -5.01
CA LEU A 240 13.37 -2.48 -5.64
C LEU A 240 13.62 -3.98 -5.68
N TYR A 241 12.68 -4.79 -5.20
CA TYR A 241 12.68 -6.23 -5.40
C TYR A 241 11.77 -6.60 -6.55
N VAL A 242 12.26 -7.43 -7.44
CA VAL A 242 11.54 -7.89 -8.63
C VAL A 242 11.50 -9.40 -8.65
N ASP A 243 10.32 -9.97 -8.76
CA ASP A 243 10.12 -11.40 -8.95
C ASP A 243 10.32 -11.73 -10.43
N TYR A 244 11.38 -12.41 -10.73
CA TYR A 244 11.73 -12.90 -12.06
C TYR A 244 11.25 -14.33 -12.25
N VAL A 245 10.70 -14.59 -13.43
CA VAL A 245 10.25 -15.93 -13.81
C VAL A 245 11.16 -16.47 -14.89
N TYR A 246 11.75 -17.65 -14.64
CA TYR A 246 12.55 -18.42 -15.58
C TYR A 246 11.66 -19.45 -16.24
N LEU A 247 11.73 -19.52 -17.55
CA LEU A 247 10.92 -20.41 -18.38
C LEU A 247 11.76 -21.55 -18.95
N ASP A 248 11.10 -22.63 -19.33
CA ASP A 248 11.70 -23.73 -20.09
C ASP A 248 12.10 -23.29 -21.51
N THR A 249 13.04 -23.99 -22.11
CA THR A 249 13.63 -23.67 -23.42
C THR A 249 12.58 -23.51 -24.53
N GLU A 250 11.54 -24.35 -24.55
CA GLU A 250 10.47 -24.28 -25.54
C GLU A 250 9.63 -23.02 -25.38
N GLU A 251 9.27 -22.66 -24.14
CA GLU A 251 8.54 -21.44 -23.83
C GLU A 251 9.36 -20.19 -24.15
N ARG A 252 10.65 -20.18 -23.77
CA ARG A 252 11.58 -19.09 -24.10
C ARG A 252 11.65 -18.83 -25.59
N ARG A 253 11.78 -19.88 -26.40
CA ARG A 253 11.81 -19.79 -27.86
C ARG A 253 10.52 -19.18 -28.40
N ARG A 254 9.37 -19.61 -27.86
CA ARG A 254 8.07 -19.08 -28.23
C ARG A 254 7.94 -17.59 -27.92
N PHE A 255 8.33 -17.16 -26.72
CA PHE A 255 8.32 -15.75 -26.33
C PHE A 255 9.28 -14.89 -27.17
N ALA A 256 10.43 -15.44 -27.58
CA ALA A 256 11.40 -14.71 -28.39
C ALA A 256 11.01 -14.56 -29.86
N GLN A 257 10.21 -15.48 -30.42
CA GLN A 257 9.94 -15.54 -31.86
C GLN A 257 8.54 -15.10 -32.26
N GLN A 258 7.57 -15.15 -31.37
CA GLN A 258 6.19 -14.77 -31.66
C GLN A 258 5.92 -13.31 -31.28
N SER A 259 5.01 -12.66 -32.03
CA SER A 259 4.47 -11.37 -31.64
C SER A 259 3.51 -11.54 -30.46
N HIS A 260 3.56 -10.63 -29.51
CA HIS A 260 2.73 -10.65 -28.31
C HIS A 260 1.83 -9.42 -28.28
N GLU A 261 0.58 -9.63 -27.90
CA GLU A 261 -0.39 -8.58 -27.64
C GLU A 261 -0.80 -8.67 -26.17
N TYR A 262 -0.70 -7.57 -25.42
CA TYR A 262 -1.06 -7.47 -24.03
C TYR A 262 -2.15 -6.45 -23.82
N LEU A 263 -3.19 -6.81 -23.08
CA LEU A 263 -4.13 -5.85 -22.54
C LEU A 263 -3.54 -5.22 -21.30
N ILE A 264 -3.27 -3.92 -21.36
CA ILE A 264 -2.69 -3.13 -20.27
C ILE A 264 -3.79 -2.33 -19.60
N GLU A 265 -3.94 -2.50 -18.30
CA GLU A 265 -4.78 -1.66 -17.44
C GLU A 265 -3.93 -0.51 -16.90
N GLN A 266 -4.38 0.72 -17.12
CA GLN A 266 -3.69 1.92 -16.71
C GLN A 266 -4.55 2.73 -15.75
N LEU A 267 -3.92 3.39 -14.79
CA LEU A 267 -4.57 4.35 -13.91
C LEU A 267 -4.61 5.72 -14.60
N GLN A 268 -5.81 6.33 -14.66
CA GLN A 268 -5.99 7.73 -15.06
C GLN A 268 -6.53 8.52 -13.88
N TYR A 269 -5.76 9.47 -13.42
CA TYR A 269 -6.10 10.35 -12.30
C TYR A 269 -6.35 11.77 -12.82
N THR A 270 -7.53 12.29 -12.56
CA THR A 270 -7.96 13.63 -13.03
C THR A 270 -7.59 14.76 -12.08
N GLY A 271 -7.06 14.43 -10.90
CA GLY A 271 -6.76 15.40 -9.85
C GLY A 271 -7.83 15.43 -8.75
N ALA A 272 -7.53 16.16 -7.68
CA ALA A 272 -8.48 16.43 -6.60
C ALA A 272 -9.24 17.72 -6.90
N GLU A 273 -10.54 17.73 -6.65
CA GLU A 273 -11.40 18.90 -6.79
C GLU A 273 -12.04 19.28 -5.45
N SER A 274 -12.08 20.58 -5.15
CA SER A 274 -12.71 21.07 -3.93
C SER A 274 -14.22 21.03 -4.04
N ILE A 275 -14.88 20.44 -3.04
CA ILE A 275 -16.32 20.34 -2.93
C ILE A 275 -16.81 21.31 -1.88
N THR A 276 -17.53 22.36 -2.29
CA THR A 276 -17.97 23.44 -1.40
C THR A 276 -19.48 23.55 -1.26
N SER A 277 -20.25 22.83 -2.09
CA SER A 277 -21.70 22.91 -2.11
C SER A 277 -22.34 21.52 -2.00
N SER A 278 -23.63 21.48 -1.68
CA SER A 278 -24.41 20.23 -1.60
C SER A 278 -24.60 19.53 -2.95
N SER A 279 -24.39 20.22 -4.06
CA SER A 279 -24.43 19.65 -5.41
C SER A 279 -23.24 20.17 -6.22
N ASN A 280 -22.39 19.27 -6.64
CA ASN A 280 -21.22 19.58 -7.42
C ASN A 280 -21.21 18.75 -8.70
N LYS A 281 -20.70 19.34 -9.79
CA LYS A 281 -20.48 18.64 -11.06
C LYS A 281 -18.99 18.52 -11.27
N VAL A 282 -18.50 17.30 -11.38
CA VAL A 282 -17.11 16.98 -11.69
C VAL A 282 -17.04 16.50 -13.12
N GLN A 283 -16.16 17.13 -13.91
CA GLN A 283 -15.92 16.71 -15.29
C GLN A 283 -14.79 15.69 -15.32
N LEU A 284 -15.06 14.50 -15.82
CA LEU A 284 -14.09 13.42 -15.97
C LEU A 284 -13.64 13.34 -17.42
N ASN A 285 -12.35 13.62 -17.64
CA ASN A 285 -11.72 13.55 -18.96
C ASN A 285 -10.78 12.36 -19.01
N PHE A 286 -11.24 11.24 -19.58
CA PHE A 286 -10.42 10.05 -19.76
C PHE A 286 -10.09 9.84 -21.23
N ASN A 287 -8.86 9.39 -21.52
CA ASN A 287 -8.37 9.21 -22.88
C ASN A 287 -8.67 7.82 -23.45
N HIS A 288 -8.92 6.83 -22.58
CA HIS A 288 -9.14 5.43 -22.96
C HIS A 288 -10.47 4.92 -22.41
N PRO A 289 -11.01 3.81 -22.94
CA PRO A 289 -12.20 3.18 -22.41
C PRO A 289 -12.04 2.88 -20.91
N VAL A 290 -13.05 3.29 -20.12
CA VAL A 290 -13.05 3.13 -18.67
C VAL A 290 -13.63 1.77 -18.31
N LYS A 291 -12.89 0.98 -17.54
CA LYS A 291 -13.32 -0.32 -17.00
C LYS A 291 -14.05 -0.14 -15.68
N GLU A 292 -13.45 0.65 -14.79
CA GLU A 292 -13.94 0.90 -13.43
C GLU A 292 -13.68 2.36 -13.05
N LEU A 293 -14.54 2.92 -12.22
CA LEU A 293 -14.42 4.27 -11.70
C LEU A 293 -14.32 4.22 -10.17
N PHE A 294 -13.28 4.83 -9.63
CA PHE A 294 -13.07 4.95 -8.19
C PHE A 294 -13.09 6.43 -7.80
N TRP A 295 -13.78 6.75 -6.73
CA TRP A 295 -13.77 8.07 -6.14
C TRP A 295 -13.76 7.97 -4.63
N VAL A 296 -13.10 8.93 -4.00
CA VAL A 296 -13.08 9.09 -2.54
C VAL A 296 -13.36 10.54 -2.19
N VAL A 297 -13.95 10.75 -1.05
CA VAL A 297 -14.19 12.09 -0.49
C VAL A 297 -13.37 12.21 0.78
N GLN A 298 -12.55 13.25 0.86
CA GLN A 298 -11.69 13.51 2.00
C GLN A 298 -12.06 14.86 2.61
N ARG A 299 -12.11 14.92 3.93
CA ARG A 299 -12.35 16.17 4.65
C ARG A 299 -11.04 16.93 4.82
N ASP A 300 -11.05 18.22 4.52
CA ASP A 300 -9.89 19.09 4.73
C ASP A 300 -9.39 19.04 6.18
N SER A 301 -10.31 18.94 7.15
CA SER A 301 -9.98 18.84 8.56
C SER A 301 -9.12 17.61 8.92
N PHE A 302 -9.08 16.57 8.08
CA PHE A 302 -8.27 15.39 8.31
C PHE A 302 -6.85 15.51 7.77
N VAL A 303 -6.62 16.44 6.87
CA VAL A 303 -5.36 16.59 6.13
C VAL A 303 -4.62 17.87 6.52
N ASP A 304 -5.35 18.92 6.87
CA ASP A 304 -4.77 20.21 7.21
C ASP A 304 -4.26 20.23 8.66
N CYS A 305 -2.97 20.32 8.81
CA CYS A 305 -2.29 20.46 10.11
C CYS A 305 -2.11 21.91 10.59
N SER A 306 -2.28 22.90 9.70
CA SER A 306 -1.78 24.25 9.97
C SER A 306 -2.68 25.06 10.87
N THR A 307 -3.98 24.80 10.87
CA THR A 307 -4.98 25.65 11.53
C THR A 307 -6.01 24.90 12.34
N ASN A 308 -6.00 23.57 12.31
CA ASN A 308 -7.07 22.78 12.87
C ASN A 308 -6.67 22.13 14.21
N SER A 309 -7.25 22.63 15.30
CA SER A 309 -7.06 22.06 16.65
C SER A 309 -7.48 20.59 16.72
N TRP A 310 -8.35 20.14 15.82
CA TRP A 310 -8.78 18.76 15.77
C TRP A 310 -7.65 17.81 15.32
N THR A 311 -6.93 18.13 14.23
CA THR A 311 -5.78 17.33 13.79
C THR A 311 -4.70 17.23 14.87
N ALA A 312 -4.44 18.31 15.57
CA ALA A 312 -3.51 18.28 16.71
C ALA A 312 -4.01 17.39 17.85
N SER A 313 -5.31 17.41 18.15
CA SER A 313 -5.91 16.61 19.23
C SER A 313 -5.89 15.11 18.95
N VAL A 314 -6.00 14.71 17.68
CA VAL A 314 -5.95 13.30 17.25
C VAL A 314 -4.56 12.83 16.83
N GLY A 315 -3.53 13.65 17.02
CA GLY A 315 -2.13 13.29 16.76
C GLY A 315 -1.72 13.40 15.29
N GLY A 316 -2.24 14.39 14.57
CA GLY A 316 -1.79 14.77 13.24
C GLY A 316 -2.71 14.35 12.09
N PRO A 317 -2.30 14.61 10.84
CA PRO A 317 -3.12 14.37 9.67
C PRO A 317 -3.40 12.89 9.44
N GLN A 318 -4.54 12.62 8.82
CA GLN A 318 -5.04 11.29 8.47
C GLN A 318 -5.35 11.23 6.97
N PRO A 319 -4.34 11.18 6.11
CA PRO A 319 -4.51 11.30 4.66
C PRO A 319 -5.34 10.17 4.04
N PHE A 320 -5.42 9.01 4.69
CA PHE A 320 -6.18 7.85 4.20
C PHE A 320 -7.49 7.61 4.96
N ASN A 321 -7.93 8.57 5.77
CA ASN A 321 -9.23 8.52 6.42
C ASN A 321 -10.29 9.14 5.51
N TYR A 322 -11.13 8.30 4.93
CA TYR A 322 -12.23 8.68 4.06
C TYR A 322 -13.61 8.51 4.71
N SER A 323 -13.65 8.27 6.01
CA SER A 323 -14.88 8.07 6.79
C SER A 323 -14.94 8.97 8.00
N ASP A 324 -16.13 9.11 8.59
CA ASP A 324 -16.33 9.80 9.87
C ASP A 324 -16.23 8.86 11.07
N ASP A 325 -15.99 7.58 10.84
CA ASP A 325 -15.93 6.58 11.89
C ASP A 325 -14.53 6.52 12.52
N PHE A 326 -14.39 7.22 13.65
CA PHE A 326 -13.16 7.20 14.44
C PHE A 326 -13.09 6.01 15.39
N SER A 327 -14.19 5.31 15.62
CA SER A 327 -14.25 4.20 16.56
C SER A 327 -13.54 2.95 16.04
N THR A 328 -13.47 2.79 14.72
CA THR A 328 -12.76 1.69 14.06
C THR A 328 -11.25 1.89 14.00
N ASP A 329 -10.78 3.13 14.14
CA ASP A 329 -9.36 3.38 14.20
C ASP A 329 -8.86 3.23 15.65
N GLY A 330 -8.56 2.00 16.04
CA GLY A 330 -7.99 1.68 17.36
C GLY A 330 -6.72 2.48 17.69
N ILE A 331 -6.07 3.04 16.67
CA ILE A 331 -4.91 3.91 16.76
C ILE A 331 -5.30 5.25 17.36
N ILE A 332 -6.41 5.83 16.92
CA ILE A 332 -6.91 7.10 17.48
C ILE A 332 -7.32 6.91 18.94
N THR A 333 -8.02 5.83 19.25
CA THR A 333 -8.40 5.51 20.63
C THR A 333 -7.17 5.32 21.53
N ALA A 334 -6.13 4.65 21.02
CA ALA A 334 -4.88 4.48 21.73
C ALA A 334 -4.10 5.80 21.89
N LEU A 335 -4.13 6.69 20.89
CA LEU A 335 -3.54 8.02 20.95
C LEU A 335 -4.23 8.87 22.04
N LEU A 336 -5.56 8.87 22.06
CA LEU A 336 -6.34 9.58 23.07
C LEU A 336 -6.07 9.03 24.47
N SER A 337 -5.91 7.72 24.64
CA SER A 337 -5.58 7.10 25.93
C SER A 337 -4.15 7.40 26.39
N GLN A 338 -3.19 7.53 25.48
CA GLN A 338 -1.81 7.90 25.79
C GLN A 338 -1.62 9.39 26.07
N ALA A 339 -2.43 10.26 25.46
CA ALA A 339 -2.45 11.68 25.77
C ALA A 339 -2.99 11.97 27.19
N GLY A 340 -3.68 11.01 27.78
CA GLY A 340 -4.36 11.11 29.07
C GLY A 340 -3.51 10.86 30.33
N GLY A 341 -2.30 11.34 30.42
CA GLY A 341 -1.64 11.57 31.71
C GLY A 341 -2.23 12.75 32.49
N GLY A 342 -3.24 13.40 32.00
CA GLY A 342 -4.04 14.43 32.66
C GLY A 342 -5.45 14.40 32.11
N THR A 343 -6.41 14.20 32.99
CA THR A 343 -7.86 14.24 32.76
C THR A 343 -8.31 13.97 31.33
N ALA A 344 -8.93 12.80 31.15
CA ALA A 344 -9.48 12.36 29.87
C ALA A 344 -9.99 13.57 29.06
N ALA A 345 -9.32 13.88 27.94
CA ALA A 345 -9.93 14.70 26.93
C ALA A 345 -11.25 13.99 26.62
N THR A 346 -12.36 14.62 26.95
CA THR A 346 -13.70 14.11 26.74
C THR A 346 -13.71 13.68 25.28
N ALA A 347 -13.84 12.37 25.05
CA ALA A 347 -14.09 11.88 23.69
C ALA A 347 -15.15 12.80 23.10
N PRO A 348 -15.01 13.28 21.85
CA PRO A 348 -16.04 14.10 21.25
C PRO A 348 -17.35 13.38 21.47
N THR A 349 -18.20 14.01 22.29
CA THR A 349 -19.49 13.44 22.64
C THR A 349 -20.18 13.12 21.34
N THR A 350 -20.81 11.98 21.26
CA THR A 350 -21.60 11.42 20.14
C THR A 350 -22.70 12.35 19.59
N GLU A 351 -22.70 13.63 19.95
CA GLU A 351 -23.66 14.61 19.47
C GLU A 351 -23.53 14.95 17.97
N ASN A 352 -22.45 14.51 17.30
CA ASN A 352 -22.30 14.69 15.85
C ASN A 352 -22.27 13.37 15.06
N ALA A 353 -22.53 12.23 15.67
CA ALA A 353 -22.91 11.05 14.92
C ALA A 353 -24.32 11.31 14.40
N GLY A 354 -24.41 11.86 13.18
CA GLY A 354 -25.68 12.03 12.51
C GLY A 354 -26.41 10.71 12.54
N THR A 355 -27.56 10.70 13.19
CA THR A 355 -28.52 9.61 13.20
C THR A 355 -28.77 9.26 11.73
N LEU A 356 -28.18 8.16 11.27
CA LEU A 356 -28.60 7.54 10.02
C LEU A 356 -30.06 7.15 10.22
N GLY A 357 -30.95 7.97 9.68
CA GLY A 357 -32.37 7.71 9.65
C GLY A 357 -32.60 6.35 8.99
N GLN A 358 -33.22 5.46 9.71
CA GLN A 358 -33.86 4.29 9.13
C GLN A 358 -34.91 4.79 8.13
N GLY A 359 -34.72 4.49 6.86
CA GLY A 359 -35.64 4.66 5.77
C GLY A 359 -35.47 3.51 4.80
#